data_842a018a6cf1f19e617e6272a9486e30
#
_entry.id   842a018a6cf1f19e617e6272a9486e30
#
_cell.length_a   1.000
_cell.length_b   1.000
_cell.length_c   1.000
_cell.angle_alpha   90.00
_cell.angle_beta   90.00
_cell.angle_gamma   90.00
#
_symmetry.space_group_name_H-M   'P 1'
#
loop_
_entity.id
_entity.type
_entity.pdbx_description
1 polymer ?
#
loop_
_entity_poly.entity_id
_entity_poly.type
_entity_poly.pdbx_seq_one_letter_code
_entity_poly.pdbx_strand_id
1 'polypeptide(L)'
;MILANLFGRQPQRYFEHLPSRTALWLFVHVPKTAGSSLNAELVPILHPNYHIFVDYTQVEHRPFHELLDEAVARFLAAAAIRRYAYCTGHMTADHVTRITEALPYARPITLLRDPVARFISDYRYQCSPMHPGHEAFRAKYKTIDAYLDLPWESNKATAHLVPDPLRRLGAPGPCVDYLMDHYAFIGIQEMYALSLRVITTLAGTPRRPKAYKRISARAEAEEPGVTPAQERRIRDLNALDIAIYEDIAARFRTISAAVEAYLDQAHPLIPELA
;
A
#
# COMPACT_ATOMS: atom_id res chain seq x y z
N MET A 1 14.21 1.44 -14.37
CA MET A 1 14.24 2.37 -13.20
C MET A 1 13.30 3.57 -13.41
N ILE A 2 11.98 3.34 -13.40
CA ILE A 2 11.00 4.41 -13.67
C ILE A 2 10.89 5.34 -12.46
N LEU A 3 10.82 4.77 -11.26
CA LEU A 3 10.67 5.53 -10.01
C LEU A 3 11.92 6.36 -9.68
N ALA A 4 13.11 5.93 -10.13
CA ALA A 4 14.34 6.69 -9.98
C ALA A 4 14.30 8.05 -10.70
N ASN A 5 13.56 8.19 -11.82
CA ASN A 5 13.39 9.48 -12.48
C ASN A 5 12.59 10.46 -11.62
N LEU A 6 11.56 9.99 -10.91
CA LEU A 6 10.80 10.83 -9.99
C LEU A 6 11.69 11.36 -8.87
N PHE A 7 12.41 10.47 -8.18
CA PHE A 7 13.29 10.83 -7.07
C PHE A 7 14.58 11.55 -7.50
N GLY A 8 14.99 11.41 -8.77
CA GLY A 8 16.10 12.15 -9.38
C GLY A 8 15.77 13.59 -9.78
N ARG A 9 14.66 14.17 -9.28
CA ARG A 9 14.17 15.52 -9.58
C ARG A 9 13.88 15.78 -11.07
N GLN A 10 13.43 14.75 -11.78
CA GLN A 10 13.04 14.84 -13.19
C GLN A 10 11.56 14.42 -13.36
N PRO A 11 10.61 15.14 -12.72
CA PRO A 11 9.18 14.78 -12.77
C PRO A 11 8.66 14.70 -14.21
N GLN A 12 9.09 15.59 -15.09
CA GLN A 12 8.70 15.57 -16.49
C GLN A 12 9.01 14.19 -17.12
N ARG A 13 10.25 13.71 -17.03
CA ARG A 13 10.63 12.40 -17.60
C ARG A 13 9.82 11.26 -17.00
N TYR A 14 9.54 11.34 -15.72
CA TYR A 14 8.75 10.31 -15.03
C TYR A 14 7.33 10.23 -15.60
N PHE A 15 6.64 11.36 -15.76
CA PHE A 15 5.26 11.38 -16.26
C PHE A 15 5.14 11.17 -17.78
N GLU A 16 6.16 11.50 -18.57
CA GLU A 16 6.18 11.25 -20.02
C GLU A 16 6.35 9.77 -20.39
N HIS A 17 7.05 8.99 -19.55
CA HIS A 17 7.39 7.59 -19.85
C HIS A 17 6.40 6.55 -19.34
N LEU A 18 5.40 6.94 -18.55
CA LEU A 18 4.41 6.02 -18.01
C LEU A 18 3.16 5.97 -18.90
N PRO A 19 2.84 4.83 -19.54
CA PRO A 19 1.63 4.67 -20.33
C PRO A 19 0.40 4.73 -19.42
N SER A 20 -0.32 5.85 -19.46
CA SER A 20 -1.36 6.17 -18.49
C SER A 20 -2.68 5.42 -18.66
N ARG A 21 -3.17 5.29 -19.91
CA ARG A 21 -4.53 4.79 -20.16
C ARG A 21 -4.65 3.30 -20.47
N THR A 22 -3.54 2.64 -20.73
CA THR A 22 -3.51 1.23 -21.12
C THR A 22 -2.89 0.32 -20.06
N ALA A 23 -2.40 0.89 -18.96
CA ALA A 23 -1.83 0.15 -17.85
C ALA A 23 -2.92 -0.49 -16.99
N LEU A 24 -2.59 -1.63 -16.38
CA LEU A 24 -3.28 -2.15 -15.22
C LEU A 24 -2.59 -1.58 -13.97
N TRP A 25 -3.23 -0.68 -13.27
CA TRP A 25 -2.74 -0.16 -11.99
C TRP A 25 -2.97 -1.22 -10.91
N LEU A 26 -1.89 -1.87 -10.49
CA LEU A 26 -1.92 -2.95 -9.51
C LEU A 26 -1.60 -2.39 -8.12
N PHE A 27 -2.62 -2.10 -7.33
CA PHE A 27 -2.44 -1.59 -5.98
C PHE A 27 -2.17 -2.71 -4.98
N VAL A 28 -0.92 -2.82 -4.55
CA VAL A 28 -0.50 -3.71 -3.47
C VAL A 28 -0.88 -3.05 -2.15
N HIS A 29 -1.99 -3.49 -1.58
CA HIS A 29 -2.58 -2.88 -0.41
C HIS A 29 -1.92 -3.42 0.87
N VAL A 30 -0.96 -2.69 1.40
CA VAL A 30 -0.42 -2.93 2.76
C VAL A 30 -1.49 -2.52 3.79
N PRO A 31 -1.82 -3.37 4.78
CA PRO A 31 -2.81 -3.00 5.80
C PRO A 31 -2.45 -1.72 6.55
N LYS A 32 -3.46 -0.86 6.76
CA LYS A 32 -3.37 0.39 7.57
C LYS A 32 -2.49 1.51 6.99
N THR A 33 -2.30 1.53 5.67
CA THR A 33 -1.61 2.60 4.94
C THR A 33 -2.56 3.49 4.11
N ALA A 34 -3.79 3.69 4.56
CA ALA A 34 -4.87 4.43 3.86
C ALA A 34 -5.39 3.78 2.56
N GLY A 35 -5.17 2.47 2.36
CA GLY A 35 -5.59 1.79 1.15
C GLY A 35 -7.10 1.77 0.91
N SER A 36 -7.93 1.72 1.95
CA SER A 36 -9.39 1.84 1.81
C SER A 36 -9.82 3.20 1.28
N SER A 37 -9.13 4.29 1.70
CA SER A 37 -9.36 5.63 1.16
C SER A 37 -8.93 5.71 -0.29
N LEU A 38 -7.76 5.14 -0.63
CA LEU A 38 -7.27 5.09 -2.01
C LEU A 38 -8.23 4.30 -2.92
N ASN A 39 -8.72 3.15 -2.47
CA ASN A 39 -9.70 2.36 -3.21
C ASN A 39 -11.00 3.15 -3.45
N ALA A 40 -11.50 3.89 -2.46
CA ALA A 40 -12.68 4.72 -2.60
C ALA A 40 -12.52 5.83 -3.66
N GLU A 41 -11.29 6.32 -3.86
CA GLU A 41 -10.97 7.31 -4.90
C GLU A 41 -10.74 6.68 -6.28
N LEU A 42 -10.09 5.50 -6.36
CA LEU A 42 -9.67 4.91 -7.63
C LEU A 42 -10.73 4.01 -8.27
N VAL A 43 -11.50 3.25 -7.49
CA VAL A 43 -12.55 2.35 -8.01
C VAL A 43 -13.58 3.08 -8.88
N PRO A 44 -14.06 4.29 -8.53
CA PRO A 44 -15.03 5.02 -9.36
C PRO A 44 -14.47 5.55 -10.68
N ILE A 45 -13.16 5.62 -10.87
CA ILE A 45 -12.52 6.25 -12.03
C ILE A 45 -11.73 5.29 -12.91
N LEU A 46 -11.34 4.12 -12.38
CA LEU A 46 -10.55 3.14 -13.11
C LEU A 46 -11.39 1.89 -13.37
N HIS A 47 -11.98 1.84 -14.55
CA HIS A 47 -12.83 0.74 -14.99
C HIS A 47 -12.27 0.04 -16.23
N PRO A 48 -12.46 -1.27 -16.32
CA PRO A 48 -12.98 -2.17 -15.29
C PRO A 48 -11.95 -2.42 -14.18
N ASN A 49 -12.44 -2.68 -12.96
CA ASN A 49 -11.57 -2.98 -11.82
C ASN A 49 -11.81 -4.40 -11.29
N TYR A 50 -10.84 -4.89 -10.51
CA TYR A 50 -10.90 -6.20 -9.85
C TYR A 50 -10.34 -6.10 -8.43
N HIS A 51 -10.99 -6.81 -7.49
CA HIS A 51 -10.49 -6.96 -6.13
C HIS A 51 -10.09 -8.42 -5.89
N ILE A 52 -8.78 -8.65 -5.69
CA ILE A 52 -8.26 -9.93 -5.25
C ILE A 52 -8.63 -10.06 -3.77
N PHE A 53 -9.65 -10.87 -3.51
CA PHE A 53 -10.26 -11.02 -2.21
C PHE A 53 -10.15 -12.48 -1.72
N VAL A 54 -9.77 -12.62 -0.45
CA VAL A 54 -9.81 -13.90 0.27
C VAL A 54 -11.03 -13.93 1.16
N ASP A 55 -11.81 -15.00 1.05
CA ASP A 55 -12.93 -15.23 1.95
C ASP A 55 -12.41 -15.69 3.32
N TYR A 56 -12.44 -14.77 4.28
CA TYR A 56 -11.96 -15.01 5.64
C TYR A 56 -12.73 -16.08 6.41
N THR A 57 -13.94 -16.43 6.00
CA THR A 57 -14.69 -17.55 6.63
C THR A 57 -14.04 -18.91 6.39
N GLN A 58 -13.21 -19.01 5.38
CA GLN A 58 -12.49 -20.25 5.03
C GLN A 58 -11.12 -20.38 5.74
N VAL A 59 -10.60 -19.32 6.35
CA VAL A 59 -9.25 -19.31 6.96
C VAL A 59 -9.14 -20.24 8.16
N GLU A 60 -10.25 -20.57 8.82
CA GLU A 60 -10.27 -21.58 9.91
C GLU A 60 -10.01 -23.01 9.39
N HIS A 61 -10.27 -23.27 8.12
CA HIS A 61 -10.20 -24.59 7.51
C HIS A 61 -9.07 -24.76 6.50
N ARG A 62 -8.52 -23.65 6.00
CA ARG A 62 -7.47 -23.65 4.97
C ARG A 62 -6.42 -22.57 5.23
N PRO A 63 -5.14 -22.82 4.94
CA PRO A 63 -4.08 -21.83 5.07
C PRO A 63 -4.37 -20.58 4.23
N PHE A 64 -4.16 -19.41 4.82
CA PHE A 64 -4.42 -18.12 4.16
C PHE A 64 -3.66 -17.96 2.83
N HIS A 65 -2.41 -18.45 2.76
CA HIS A 65 -1.61 -18.35 1.54
C HIS A 65 -2.20 -19.15 0.37
N GLU A 66 -2.78 -20.34 0.62
CA GLU A 66 -3.46 -21.13 -0.42
C GLU A 66 -4.70 -20.40 -0.97
N LEU A 67 -5.49 -19.82 -0.07
CA LEU A 67 -6.67 -19.04 -0.45
C LEU A 67 -6.30 -17.80 -1.28
N LEU A 68 -5.18 -17.18 -0.94
CA LEU A 68 -4.66 -16.03 -1.68
C LEU A 68 -4.11 -16.45 -3.05
N ASP A 69 -3.39 -17.56 -3.13
CA ASP A 69 -2.91 -18.15 -4.40
C ASP A 69 -4.06 -18.43 -5.37
N GLU A 70 -5.16 -19.01 -4.86
CA GLU A 70 -6.37 -19.24 -5.64
C GLU A 70 -7.04 -17.92 -6.08
N ALA A 71 -7.10 -16.92 -5.20
CA ALA A 71 -7.66 -15.62 -5.53
C ALA A 71 -6.86 -14.92 -6.65
N VAL A 72 -5.53 -15.02 -6.61
CA VAL A 72 -4.66 -14.52 -7.68
C VAL A 72 -4.84 -15.32 -8.97
N ALA A 73 -4.96 -16.65 -8.89
CA ALA A 73 -5.22 -17.48 -10.06
C ALA A 73 -6.56 -17.14 -10.73
N ARG A 74 -7.62 -16.91 -9.94
CA ARG A 74 -8.92 -16.44 -10.44
C ARG A 74 -8.82 -15.08 -11.13
N PHE A 75 -8.04 -14.15 -10.56
CA PHE A 75 -7.78 -12.87 -11.21
C PHE A 75 -7.09 -13.02 -12.55
N LEU A 76 -6.03 -13.83 -12.63
CA LEU A 76 -5.29 -14.05 -13.88
C LEU A 76 -6.16 -14.70 -14.96
N ALA A 77 -7.00 -15.67 -14.58
CA ALA A 77 -7.98 -16.26 -15.51
C ALA A 77 -9.00 -15.21 -16.02
N ALA A 78 -9.49 -14.34 -15.16
CA ALA A 78 -10.38 -13.25 -15.56
C ALA A 78 -9.66 -12.22 -16.45
N ALA A 79 -8.39 -11.91 -16.18
CA ALA A 79 -7.57 -10.97 -16.94
C ALA A 79 -7.19 -11.50 -18.34
N ALA A 80 -7.19 -12.82 -18.54
CA ALA A 80 -7.01 -13.45 -19.86
C ALA A 80 -8.21 -13.21 -20.80
N ILE A 81 -9.40 -12.98 -20.23
CA ILE A 81 -10.64 -12.76 -20.99
C ILE A 81 -10.95 -11.27 -21.12
N ARG A 82 -10.65 -10.47 -20.08
CA ARG A 82 -11.00 -9.06 -19.99
C ARG A 82 -9.83 -8.23 -19.46
N ARG A 83 -9.51 -7.15 -20.14
CA ARG A 83 -8.50 -6.20 -19.66
C ARG A 83 -9.07 -5.33 -18.53
N TYR A 84 -8.34 -5.27 -17.42
CA TYR A 84 -8.66 -4.42 -16.26
C TYR A 84 -7.78 -3.18 -16.25
N ALA A 85 -8.34 -2.06 -15.79
CA ALA A 85 -7.62 -0.81 -15.57
C ALA A 85 -7.05 -0.72 -14.14
N TYR A 86 -7.68 -1.39 -13.19
CA TYR A 86 -7.29 -1.37 -11.77
C TYR A 86 -7.47 -2.74 -11.13
N CYS A 87 -6.51 -3.13 -10.32
CA CYS A 87 -6.61 -4.31 -9.46
C CYS A 87 -6.04 -3.98 -8.09
N THR A 88 -6.68 -4.47 -7.03
CA THR A 88 -6.25 -4.26 -5.65
C THR A 88 -6.39 -5.53 -4.82
N GLY A 89 -5.57 -5.67 -3.78
CA GLY A 89 -5.65 -6.76 -2.81
C GLY A 89 -4.48 -6.76 -1.83
N HIS A 90 -4.61 -7.55 -0.77
CA HIS A 90 -3.54 -7.80 0.20
C HIS A 90 -2.61 -8.90 -0.32
N MET A 91 -1.81 -8.57 -1.33
CA MET A 91 -0.89 -9.48 -2.00
C MET A 91 0.50 -9.44 -1.36
N THR A 92 1.29 -10.48 -1.58
CA THR A 92 2.73 -10.50 -1.31
C THR A 92 3.53 -10.21 -2.58
N ALA A 93 4.83 -9.94 -2.44
CA ALA A 93 5.72 -9.68 -3.58
C ALA A 93 5.72 -10.82 -4.61
N ASP A 94 5.62 -12.08 -4.19
CA ASP A 94 5.58 -13.23 -5.10
C ASP A 94 4.32 -13.22 -5.98
N HIS A 95 3.18 -12.81 -5.42
CA HIS A 95 1.94 -12.62 -6.19
C HIS A 95 2.07 -11.45 -7.18
N VAL A 96 2.71 -10.35 -6.75
CA VAL A 96 2.98 -9.20 -7.63
C VAL A 96 3.87 -9.62 -8.79
N THR A 97 4.94 -10.36 -8.54
CA THR A 97 5.84 -10.90 -9.57
C THR A 97 5.05 -11.77 -10.56
N ARG A 98 4.29 -12.74 -10.06
CA ARG A 98 3.45 -13.63 -10.88
C ARG A 98 2.46 -12.85 -11.75
N ILE A 99 1.84 -11.79 -11.22
CA ILE A 99 0.91 -10.95 -11.98
C ILE A 99 1.64 -10.13 -13.04
N THR A 100 2.79 -9.52 -12.71
CA THR A 100 3.54 -8.68 -13.66
C THR A 100 4.20 -9.48 -14.78
N GLU A 101 4.61 -10.71 -14.53
CA GLU A 101 5.09 -11.66 -15.55
C GLU A 101 3.97 -12.07 -16.51
N ALA A 102 2.79 -12.42 -15.98
CA ALA A 102 1.64 -12.79 -16.79
C ALA A 102 1.01 -11.59 -17.53
N LEU A 103 1.09 -10.40 -16.97
CA LEU A 103 0.50 -9.17 -17.48
C LEU A 103 1.56 -8.05 -17.57
N PRO A 104 2.40 -8.01 -18.61
CA PRO A 104 3.52 -7.04 -18.71
C PRO A 104 3.09 -5.58 -18.72
N TYR A 105 1.80 -5.29 -18.90
CA TYR A 105 1.22 -3.95 -18.78
C TYR A 105 0.80 -3.58 -17.35
N ALA A 106 0.93 -4.50 -16.38
CA ALA A 106 0.68 -4.20 -14.99
C ALA A 106 1.75 -3.25 -14.41
N ARG A 107 1.31 -2.31 -13.61
CA ARG A 107 2.14 -1.28 -12.96
C ARG A 107 1.86 -1.31 -11.46
N PRO A 108 2.70 -1.96 -10.67
CA PRO A 108 2.54 -2.01 -9.22
C PRO A 108 2.64 -0.62 -8.62
N ILE A 109 1.70 -0.30 -7.75
CA ILE A 109 1.70 0.91 -6.91
C ILE A 109 1.39 0.52 -5.48
N THR A 110 1.86 1.30 -4.52
CA THR A 110 1.56 1.10 -3.10
C THR A 110 1.59 2.41 -2.32
N LEU A 111 1.09 2.36 -1.08
CA LEU A 111 1.26 3.42 -0.09
C LEU A 111 2.01 2.85 1.11
N LEU A 112 2.98 3.62 1.61
CA LEU A 112 3.63 3.39 2.89
C LEU A 112 3.07 4.34 3.95
N ARG A 113 3.29 3.98 5.19
CA ARG A 113 2.97 4.76 6.39
C ARG A 113 4.10 4.57 7.40
N ASP A 114 4.29 5.52 8.31
CA ASP A 114 5.15 5.31 9.48
C ASP A 114 4.86 3.96 10.13
N PRO A 115 5.86 3.05 10.25
CA PRO A 115 5.60 1.66 10.67
C PRO A 115 5.09 1.54 12.10
N VAL A 116 5.46 2.46 12.99
CA VAL A 116 4.95 2.47 14.37
C VAL A 116 3.48 2.85 14.37
N ALA A 117 3.13 3.93 13.68
CA ALA A 117 1.74 4.38 13.53
C ALA A 117 0.89 3.34 12.80
N ARG A 118 1.46 2.65 11.78
CA ARG A 118 0.79 1.53 11.09
C ARG A 118 0.47 0.39 12.06
N PHE A 119 1.47 -0.06 12.83
CA PHE A 119 1.32 -1.17 13.77
C PHE A 119 0.23 -0.88 14.82
N ILE A 120 0.30 0.29 15.45
CA ILE A 120 -0.68 0.72 16.44
C ILE A 120 -2.09 0.79 15.81
N SER A 121 -2.19 1.34 14.60
CA SER A 121 -3.46 1.40 13.86
C SER A 121 -4.02 0.03 13.52
N ASP A 122 -3.14 -0.96 13.26
CA ASP A 122 -3.55 -2.33 12.94
C ASP A 122 -4.12 -3.02 14.18
N TYR A 123 -3.41 -2.98 15.31
CA TYR A 123 -3.90 -3.50 16.58
C TYR A 123 -5.26 -2.91 16.96
N ARG A 124 -5.39 -1.58 16.90
CA ARG A 124 -6.66 -0.89 17.20
C ARG A 124 -7.80 -1.31 16.28
N TYR A 125 -7.53 -1.46 15.00
CA TYR A 125 -8.51 -1.93 14.03
C TYR A 125 -8.97 -3.36 14.34
N GLN A 126 -8.03 -4.27 14.60
CA GLN A 126 -8.32 -5.66 14.97
C GLN A 126 -9.19 -5.75 16.24
N CYS A 127 -9.00 -4.83 17.20
CA CYS A 127 -9.77 -4.73 18.42
C CYS A 127 -11.14 -4.02 18.25
N SER A 128 -11.36 -3.35 17.12
CA SER A 128 -12.57 -2.52 16.94
C SER A 128 -13.73 -3.31 16.34
N PRO A 129 -15.00 -2.92 16.58
CA PRO A 129 -16.17 -3.52 15.94
C PRO A 129 -16.18 -3.45 14.41
N MET A 130 -15.28 -2.66 13.81
CA MET A 130 -15.10 -2.61 12.36
C MET A 130 -14.43 -3.87 11.79
N HIS A 131 -13.73 -4.64 12.63
CA HIS A 131 -13.13 -5.91 12.24
C HIS A 131 -14.08 -7.07 12.51
N PRO A 132 -14.43 -7.92 11.53
CA PRO A 132 -15.43 -8.97 11.68
C PRO A 132 -15.15 -9.97 12.82
N GLY A 133 -13.86 -10.24 13.11
CA GLY A 133 -13.44 -11.16 14.17
C GLY A 133 -12.99 -10.48 15.46
N HIS A 134 -13.35 -9.21 15.71
CA HIS A 134 -12.80 -8.41 16.81
C HIS A 134 -12.99 -9.02 18.20
N GLU A 135 -14.11 -9.67 18.49
CA GLU A 135 -14.36 -10.29 19.80
C GLU A 135 -13.39 -11.44 20.08
N ALA A 136 -13.24 -12.36 19.13
CA ALA A 136 -12.28 -13.46 19.23
C ALA A 136 -10.84 -12.93 19.31
N PHE A 137 -10.52 -11.90 18.52
CA PHE A 137 -9.21 -11.26 18.55
C PHE A 137 -8.92 -10.65 19.92
N ARG A 138 -9.83 -9.87 20.50
CA ARG A 138 -9.68 -9.26 21.83
C ARG A 138 -9.59 -10.30 22.94
N ALA A 139 -10.34 -11.39 22.85
CA ALA A 139 -10.26 -12.50 23.80
C ALA A 139 -8.87 -13.16 23.78
N LYS A 140 -8.26 -13.28 22.61
CA LYS A 140 -6.96 -13.93 22.41
C LYS A 140 -5.79 -12.99 22.68
N TYR A 141 -5.84 -11.74 22.20
CA TYR A 141 -4.76 -10.75 22.30
C TYR A 141 -5.21 -9.55 23.14
N LYS A 142 -5.27 -9.77 24.48
CA LYS A 142 -5.80 -8.80 25.45
C LYS A 142 -4.96 -7.53 25.55
N THR A 143 -3.71 -7.57 25.13
CA THR A 143 -2.76 -6.44 25.21
C THR A 143 -2.00 -6.31 23.91
N ILE A 144 -1.48 -5.12 23.65
CA ILE A 144 -0.61 -4.88 22.50
C ILE A 144 0.68 -5.72 22.57
N ASP A 145 1.13 -6.05 23.77
CA ASP A 145 2.31 -6.91 23.96
C ASP A 145 2.08 -8.32 23.43
N ALA A 146 0.89 -8.89 23.67
CA ALA A 146 0.52 -10.19 23.12
C ALA A 146 0.42 -10.15 21.56
N TYR A 147 0.06 -9.01 21.00
CA TYR A 147 0.05 -8.80 19.54
C TYR A 147 1.47 -8.63 18.98
N LEU A 148 2.37 -8.00 19.73
CA LEU A 148 3.79 -7.86 19.37
C LEU A 148 4.52 -9.20 19.28
N ASP A 149 4.03 -10.24 19.96
CA ASP A 149 4.62 -11.58 19.90
C ASP A 149 4.30 -12.35 18.62
N LEU A 150 3.45 -11.79 17.73
CA LEU A 150 3.08 -12.42 16.47
C LEU A 150 4.16 -12.19 15.40
N PRO A 151 4.85 -13.24 14.92
CA PRO A 151 5.98 -13.08 13.98
C PRO A 151 5.58 -12.39 12.66
N TRP A 152 4.34 -12.61 12.21
CA TRP A 152 3.82 -12.03 10.96
C TRP A 152 3.42 -10.56 11.07
N GLU A 153 3.48 -9.98 12.26
CA GLU A 153 3.27 -8.55 12.47
C GLU A 153 4.57 -7.74 12.36
N SER A 154 5.72 -8.42 12.43
CA SER A 154 7.03 -7.80 12.26
C SER A 154 7.33 -7.52 10.79
N ASN A 155 7.82 -6.33 10.47
CA ASN A 155 8.18 -5.89 9.11
C ASN A 155 7.09 -6.23 8.08
N LYS A 156 5.84 -5.98 8.44
CA LYS A 156 4.66 -6.38 7.65
C LYS A 156 4.60 -5.69 6.28
N ALA A 157 5.00 -4.42 6.20
CA ALA A 157 5.01 -3.71 4.92
C ALA A 157 6.03 -4.35 3.96
N THR A 158 7.22 -4.62 4.43
CA THR A 158 8.26 -5.30 3.65
C THR A 158 7.80 -6.71 3.24
N ALA A 159 7.08 -7.43 4.11
CA ALA A 159 6.54 -8.76 3.80
C ALA A 159 5.52 -8.75 2.64
N HIS A 160 4.79 -7.67 2.46
CA HIS A 160 3.90 -7.49 1.30
C HIS A 160 4.63 -7.08 0.03
N LEU A 161 5.71 -6.28 0.15
CA LEU A 161 6.26 -5.52 -0.96
C LEU A 161 7.56 -6.09 -1.53
N VAL A 162 8.31 -6.86 -0.75
CA VAL A 162 9.66 -7.32 -1.10
C VAL A 162 9.74 -8.85 -1.02
N PRO A 163 10.35 -9.52 -2.01
CA PRO A 163 10.53 -10.97 -2.02
C PRO A 163 11.30 -11.49 -0.79
N ASP A 164 10.93 -12.68 -0.32
CA ASP A 164 11.50 -13.29 0.88
C ASP A 164 13.03 -13.39 0.87
N PRO A 165 13.72 -13.77 -0.23
CA PRO A 165 15.18 -13.83 -0.26
C PRO A 165 15.86 -12.50 0.07
N LEU A 166 15.29 -11.37 -0.40
CA LEU A 166 15.84 -10.03 -0.11
C LEU A 166 15.57 -9.61 1.34
N ARG A 167 14.36 -9.90 1.84
CA ARG A 167 13.98 -9.59 3.23
C ARG A 167 14.88 -10.31 4.24
N ARG A 168 15.24 -11.57 3.97
CA ARG A 168 16.12 -12.38 4.83
C ARG A 168 17.55 -11.85 4.95
N LEU A 169 17.99 -10.99 4.03
CA LEU A 169 19.27 -10.29 4.16
C LEU A 169 19.28 -9.31 5.34
N GLY A 170 18.11 -8.84 5.80
CA GLY A 170 17.99 -7.87 6.88
C GLY A 170 18.56 -6.48 6.53
N ALA A 171 18.97 -6.27 5.29
CA ALA A 171 19.58 -5.03 4.81
C ALA A 171 18.54 -4.19 4.05
N PRO A 172 18.34 -2.90 4.39
CA PRO A 172 17.34 -2.05 3.73
C PRO A 172 17.71 -1.72 2.27
N GLY A 173 18.98 -1.53 1.93
CA GLY A 173 19.43 -1.15 0.60
C GLY A 173 18.87 -2.05 -0.52
N PRO A 174 19.13 -3.36 -0.52
CA PRO A 174 18.58 -4.28 -1.53
C PRO A 174 17.05 -4.27 -1.62
N CYS A 175 16.35 -4.02 -0.50
CA CYS A 175 14.90 -3.91 -0.47
C CYS A 175 14.44 -2.61 -1.16
N VAL A 176 15.09 -1.48 -0.87
CA VAL A 176 14.81 -0.19 -1.52
C VAL A 176 15.09 -0.28 -3.01
N ASP A 177 16.22 -0.85 -3.42
CA ASP A 177 16.59 -1.03 -4.84
C ASP A 177 15.51 -1.86 -5.57
N TYR A 178 15.06 -2.96 -4.96
CA TYR A 178 13.97 -3.76 -5.52
C TYR A 178 12.69 -2.93 -5.70
N LEU A 179 12.29 -2.16 -4.69
CA LEU A 179 11.11 -1.32 -4.75
C LEU A 179 11.22 -0.25 -5.83
N MET A 180 12.38 0.37 -5.98
CA MET A 180 12.66 1.38 -7.00
C MET A 180 12.59 0.84 -8.42
N ASP A 181 12.93 -0.44 -8.61
CA ASP A 181 12.96 -1.08 -9.92
C ASP A 181 11.61 -1.70 -10.33
N HIS A 182 10.81 -2.16 -9.37
CA HIS A 182 9.61 -2.95 -9.65
C HIS A 182 8.30 -2.18 -9.45
N TYR A 183 8.31 -1.07 -8.69
CA TYR A 183 7.09 -0.28 -8.46
C TYR A 183 7.05 0.95 -9.37
N ALA A 184 5.90 1.17 -9.98
CA ALA A 184 5.66 2.39 -10.76
C ALA A 184 5.54 3.61 -9.86
N PHE A 185 4.93 3.46 -8.67
CA PHE A 185 4.85 4.53 -7.66
C PHE A 185 4.72 3.96 -6.25
N ILE A 186 5.40 4.63 -5.32
CA ILE A 186 5.30 4.39 -3.88
C ILE A 186 4.93 5.71 -3.23
N GLY A 187 3.69 5.83 -2.78
CA GLY A 187 3.21 7.02 -2.08
C GLY A 187 3.39 6.90 -0.56
N ILE A 188 3.24 8.02 0.12
CA ILE A 188 3.37 8.15 1.57
C ILE A 188 2.03 8.62 2.13
N GLN A 189 1.51 7.92 3.15
CA GLN A 189 0.21 8.25 3.75
C GLN A 189 0.20 9.65 4.36
N GLU A 190 1.28 10.05 5.00
CA GLU A 190 1.43 11.38 5.61
C GLU A 190 1.42 12.51 4.56
N MET A 191 1.64 12.15 3.29
CA MET A 191 1.55 13.03 2.12
C MET A 191 0.46 12.54 1.15
N TYR A 192 -0.68 12.08 1.69
CA TYR A 192 -1.73 11.41 0.94
C TYR A 192 -2.26 12.23 -0.25
N ALA A 193 -2.48 13.53 -0.06
CA ALA A 193 -3.01 14.39 -1.12
C ALA A 193 -2.09 14.40 -2.36
N LEU A 194 -0.78 14.55 -2.15
CA LEU A 194 0.20 14.49 -3.25
C LEU A 194 0.30 13.06 -3.82
N SER A 195 0.32 12.05 -2.96
CA SER A 195 0.36 10.64 -3.39
C SER A 195 -0.83 10.27 -4.29
N LEU A 196 -2.05 10.66 -3.90
CA LEU A 196 -3.25 10.45 -4.73
C LEU A 196 -3.15 11.22 -6.04
N ARG A 197 -2.71 12.49 -6.00
CA ARG A 197 -2.57 13.32 -7.19
C ARG A 197 -1.58 12.70 -8.19
N VAL A 198 -0.45 12.19 -7.72
CA VAL A 198 0.51 11.46 -8.57
C VAL A 198 -0.16 10.23 -9.18
N ILE A 199 -0.79 9.37 -8.38
CA ILE A 199 -1.44 8.15 -8.87
C ILE A 199 -2.51 8.47 -9.92
N THR A 200 -3.38 9.44 -9.66
CA THR A 200 -4.46 9.80 -10.57
C THR A 200 -3.95 10.48 -11.83
N THR A 201 -2.85 11.21 -11.76
CA THR A 201 -2.16 11.76 -12.94
C THR A 201 -1.58 10.64 -13.80
N LEU A 202 -0.89 9.68 -13.21
CA LEU A 202 -0.38 8.50 -13.90
C LEU A 202 -1.49 7.71 -14.59
N ALA A 203 -2.66 7.65 -13.95
CA ALA A 203 -3.86 7.02 -14.52
C ALA A 203 -4.60 7.89 -15.57
N GLY A 204 -4.12 9.10 -15.86
CA GLY A 204 -4.70 10.01 -16.83
C GLY A 204 -5.97 10.75 -16.36
N THR A 205 -6.20 10.79 -15.05
CA THR A 205 -7.39 11.40 -14.42
C THR A 205 -6.99 12.22 -13.18
N PRO A 206 -6.16 13.29 -13.31
CA PRO A 206 -5.62 14.02 -12.17
C PRO A 206 -6.72 14.59 -11.27
N ARG A 207 -6.69 14.29 -9.97
CA ARG A 207 -7.70 14.68 -8.98
C ARG A 207 -7.08 15.04 -7.64
N ARG A 208 -7.84 15.81 -6.83
CA ARG A 208 -7.61 15.96 -5.39
C ARG A 208 -8.44 14.93 -4.61
N PRO A 209 -8.06 14.61 -3.37
CA PRO A 209 -8.89 13.77 -2.50
C PRO A 209 -10.28 14.40 -2.30
N LYS A 210 -11.34 13.63 -2.51
CA LYS A 210 -12.72 14.09 -2.25
C LYS A 210 -13.02 14.20 -0.77
N ALA A 211 -12.51 13.26 0.01
CA ALA A 211 -12.64 13.29 1.45
C ALA A 211 -11.50 12.50 2.10
N TYR A 212 -10.62 13.15 2.80
CA TYR A 212 -9.72 12.47 3.72
C TYR A 212 -10.55 12.06 4.95
N LYS A 213 -11.18 10.90 4.88
CA LYS A 213 -11.86 10.34 6.04
C LYS A 213 -10.78 9.93 7.06
N ARG A 214 -10.44 10.83 7.98
CA ARG A 214 -9.80 10.47 9.24
C ARG A 214 -10.78 9.61 10.04
N ILE A 215 -10.92 8.34 9.69
CA ILE A 215 -11.77 7.39 10.43
C ILE A 215 -11.18 7.10 11.82
N SER A 216 -9.90 7.40 12.03
CA SER A 216 -9.18 7.09 13.27
C SER A 216 -9.45 8.06 14.43
N ALA A 217 -9.85 9.30 14.21
CA ALA A 217 -9.86 10.32 15.26
C ALA A 217 -10.87 10.02 16.40
N ARG A 218 -11.91 9.21 16.17
CA ARG A 218 -12.90 8.85 17.17
C ARG A 218 -12.52 7.60 17.98
N ALA A 219 -11.74 6.70 17.37
CA ALA A 219 -11.22 5.51 18.03
C ALA A 219 -9.95 5.79 18.86
N GLU A 220 -9.21 6.86 18.53
CA GLU A 220 -7.98 7.24 19.23
C GLU A 220 -8.21 7.81 20.63
N ALA A 221 -9.43 8.30 20.93
CA ALA A 221 -9.74 8.96 22.21
C ALA A 221 -10.09 7.99 23.35
N GLU A 222 -10.36 6.72 23.07
CA GLU A 222 -10.90 5.77 24.07
C GLU A 222 -9.96 4.60 24.44
N GLU A 223 -8.76 4.49 23.83
CA GLU A 223 -7.85 3.37 24.10
C GLU A 223 -6.58 3.81 24.83
N PRO A 224 -6.04 2.96 25.74
CA PRO A 224 -4.81 3.28 26.45
C PRO A 224 -3.67 3.56 25.45
N GLY A 225 -2.98 4.64 25.67
CA GLY A 225 -1.81 5.02 24.87
C GLY A 225 -0.73 3.93 24.94
N VAL A 226 0.06 3.82 23.89
CA VAL A 226 1.23 2.93 23.85
C VAL A 226 2.32 3.51 24.74
N THR A 227 2.85 2.71 25.67
CA THR A 227 3.95 3.13 26.54
C THR A 227 5.26 3.31 25.77
N PRO A 228 6.23 4.12 26.27
CA PRO A 228 7.53 4.25 25.63
C PRO A 228 8.29 2.91 25.46
N ALA A 229 8.08 1.96 26.36
CA ALA A 229 8.67 0.62 26.26
C ALA A 229 8.06 -0.19 25.10
N GLN A 230 6.74 -0.13 24.96
CA GLN A 230 6.04 -0.77 23.84
C GLN A 230 6.40 -0.14 22.51
N GLU A 231 6.52 1.19 22.45
CA GLU A 231 6.96 1.88 21.23
C GLU A 231 8.36 1.46 20.82
N ARG A 232 9.32 1.38 21.76
CA ARG A 232 10.66 0.85 21.46
C ARG A 232 10.59 -0.56 20.90
N ARG A 233 9.82 -1.44 21.52
CA ARG A 233 9.65 -2.82 21.04
C ARG A 233 9.03 -2.90 19.65
N ILE A 234 8.05 -2.04 19.33
CA ILE A 234 7.48 -1.94 17.98
C ILE A 234 8.57 -1.54 16.98
N ARG A 235 9.42 -0.56 17.34
CA ARG A 235 10.54 -0.11 16.50
C ARG A 235 11.54 -1.22 16.23
N ASP A 236 11.94 -1.95 17.28
CA ASP A 236 12.91 -3.04 17.17
C ASP A 236 12.39 -4.15 16.24
N LEU A 237 11.12 -4.54 16.39
CA LEU A 237 10.47 -5.57 15.57
C LEU A 237 10.20 -5.13 14.11
N ASN A 238 10.15 -3.82 13.85
CA ASN A 238 9.88 -3.26 12.52
C ASN A 238 11.07 -2.46 11.97
N ALA A 239 12.30 -2.78 12.40
CA ALA A 239 13.48 -2.01 12.04
C ALA A 239 13.72 -1.94 10.51
N LEU A 240 13.44 -3.01 9.78
CA LEU A 240 13.57 -3.04 8.32
C LEU A 240 12.49 -2.18 7.65
N ASP A 241 11.23 -2.29 8.09
CA ASP A 241 10.14 -1.43 7.60
C ASP A 241 10.45 0.04 7.84
N ILE A 242 10.99 0.38 9.03
CA ILE A 242 11.34 1.75 9.39
C ILE A 242 12.43 2.29 8.47
N ALA A 243 13.52 1.54 8.28
CA ALA A 243 14.62 1.99 7.43
C ALA A 243 14.19 2.21 5.97
N ILE A 244 13.34 1.32 5.42
CA ILE A 244 12.78 1.46 4.07
C ILE A 244 11.84 2.67 4.00
N TYR A 245 10.93 2.81 4.98
CA TYR A 245 10.00 3.94 5.03
C TYR A 245 10.74 5.28 5.13
N GLU A 246 11.75 5.39 6.01
CA GLU A 246 12.51 6.62 6.18
C GLU A 246 13.25 7.02 4.91
N ASP A 247 13.89 6.08 4.20
CA ASP A 247 14.54 6.35 2.91
C ASP A 247 13.54 6.87 1.88
N ILE A 248 12.47 6.12 1.62
CA ILE A 248 11.45 6.47 0.62
C ILE A 248 10.76 7.79 0.97
N ALA A 249 10.38 7.98 2.24
CA ALA A 249 9.72 9.20 2.69
C ALA A 249 10.64 10.43 2.62
N ALA A 250 11.93 10.29 2.90
CA ALA A 250 12.91 11.37 2.76
C ALA A 250 13.05 11.77 1.29
N ARG A 251 13.18 10.80 0.38
CA ARG A 251 13.20 11.06 -1.07
C ARG A 251 11.94 11.79 -1.52
N PHE A 252 10.77 11.32 -1.12
CA PHE A 252 9.49 11.89 -1.54
C PHE A 252 9.30 13.32 -1.00
N ARG A 253 9.65 13.58 0.26
CA ARG A 253 9.65 14.94 0.81
C ARG A 253 10.57 15.89 0.04
N THR A 254 11.78 15.43 -0.31
CA THR A 254 12.76 16.23 -1.04
C THR A 254 12.26 16.71 -2.40
N ILE A 255 11.45 15.89 -3.10
CA ILE A 255 10.96 16.22 -4.44
C ILE A 255 9.54 16.83 -4.44
N SER A 256 8.83 16.82 -3.32
CA SER A 256 7.40 17.13 -3.24
C SER A 256 7.03 18.47 -3.89
N ALA A 257 7.75 19.53 -3.54
CA ALA A 257 7.51 20.87 -4.11
C ALA A 257 7.72 20.93 -5.62
N ALA A 258 8.74 20.24 -6.14
CA ALA A 258 9.01 20.19 -7.58
C ALA A 258 7.94 19.38 -8.33
N VAL A 259 7.47 18.28 -7.72
CA VAL A 259 6.38 17.45 -8.27
C VAL A 259 5.07 18.23 -8.27
N GLU A 260 4.73 18.91 -7.18
CA GLU A 260 3.53 19.74 -7.10
C GLU A 260 3.52 20.83 -8.17
N ALA A 261 4.62 21.60 -8.29
CA ALA A 261 4.76 22.65 -9.30
C ALA A 261 4.63 22.10 -10.73
N TYR A 262 5.26 20.96 -11.03
CA TYR A 262 5.12 20.30 -12.32
C TYR A 262 3.68 19.87 -12.60
N LEU A 263 3.02 19.24 -11.62
CA LEU A 263 1.63 18.79 -11.77
C LEU A 263 0.65 19.96 -11.94
N ASP A 264 0.89 21.09 -11.28
CA ASP A 264 0.05 22.30 -11.43
C ASP A 264 0.16 22.86 -12.86
N GLN A 265 1.36 22.83 -13.44
CA GLN A 265 1.61 23.36 -14.76
C GLN A 265 1.18 22.41 -15.89
N ALA A 266 1.57 21.14 -15.81
CA ALA A 266 1.45 20.18 -16.92
C ALA A 266 0.18 19.31 -16.85
N HIS A 267 -0.37 19.10 -15.64
CA HIS A 267 -1.50 18.21 -15.40
C HIS A 267 -2.54 18.89 -14.50
N PRO A 268 -3.25 19.94 -15.01
CA PRO A 268 -4.26 20.61 -14.22
C PRO A 268 -5.36 19.63 -13.80
N LEU A 269 -5.94 19.91 -12.63
CA LEU A 269 -6.99 19.07 -12.08
C LEU A 269 -8.21 19.07 -13.01
N ILE A 270 -8.79 17.89 -13.21
CA ILE A 270 -10.07 17.77 -13.93
C ILE A 270 -11.15 18.34 -13.02
N PRO A 271 -11.94 19.35 -13.51
CA PRO A 271 -13.08 19.83 -12.74
C PRO A 271 -14.03 18.70 -12.41
N GLU A 272 -14.54 18.65 -11.18
CA GLU A 272 -15.60 17.71 -10.86
C GLU A 272 -16.84 18.09 -11.68
N LEU A 273 -17.37 17.12 -12.43
CA LEU A 273 -18.70 17.26 -13.01
C LEU A 273 -19.68 17.28 -11.81
N ALA A 274 -20.37 18.41 -11.67
CA ALA A 274 -21.36 18.67 -10.63
C ALA A 274 -22.51 17.64 -10.65
#